data_2384942db5629f03cb0e794075c119f3
#
_entry.id   2384942db5629f03cb0e794075c119f3
#
_cell.length_a   1.000
_cell.length_b   1.000
_cell.length_c   1.000
_cell.angle_alpha   90.00
_cell.angle_beta   90.00
_cell.angle_gamma   90.00
#
_symmetry.space_group_name_H-M   'P 1'
#
loop_
_entity.id
_entity.type
_entity.pdbx_description
1 polymer ?
#
loop_
_entity_poly.entity_id
_entity_poly.type
_entity_poly.pdbx_seq_one_letter_code
_entity_poly.pdbx_strand_id
1 'polypeptide(L)'
;MTKPRIAVAGIHIESSTFTPYISTADDFIVTRGEQLMERFYWRDEDWATQIEWIPVLHSRALPGGVVERGAYDAWKAEILEGLAAAGPLDGLFFDIHGAMSVQGMDDAEGDLINAIRGVIGPDPMVSASMDLHGNVSQDLFNGCDILTCYRLAPHEDALESRRRAAYNLGMRLLNGQPKPVKALVHVPVLLPGEKTSTRIEPAKSLYKMIDPIEAMDGILDAAIWIGFAWADQPRCKGAVVVTGDDAELVKEQAERIGQYFWDVHDRFEFVAPVASMEECLAAAEEGPKPFFISDSGDNPGAGGADDVTVALAALLAWKPVQEATLDVIYASIIDPAAAAVAWEAGVGAEVDLEVGGHIDTREPGPLNVHATVEALADDPMGGHTALLRTGGLRFIITTNRNQYTMYSQFELLGVDITTADVVVVKIGYLEPDLYETQKGWLMALTPGGVDQDLIRLGHHKIERPMFPFDPDMADPDLHAQVVVP
;
A
#
# COMPACT_ATOMS: atom_id res chain seq x y z
N MET A 1 -37.42 17.08 0.71
CA MET A 1 -36.10 17.68 1.01
C MET A 1 -35.25 17.53 -0.25
N THR A 2 -34.39 18.47 -0.56
CA THR A 2 -33.39 18.32 -1.61
C THR A 2 -32.38 17.26 -1.15
N LYS A 3 -31.88 16.43 -2.07
CA LYS A 3 -30.83 15.45 -1.76
C LYS A 3 -29.56 16.20 -1.35
N PRO A 4 -28.83 15.73 -0.33
CA PRO A 4 -27.48 16.23 -0.06
C PRO A 4 -26.57 16.05 -1.29
N ARG A 5 -25.73 17.04 -1.58
CA ARG A 5 -24.82 17.07 -2.72
C ARG A 5 -23.41 16.77 -2.24
N ILE A 6 -22.91 15.59 -2.59
CA ILE A 6 -21.60 15.09 -2.16
C ILE A 6 -20.69 14.90 -3.37
N ALA A 7 -19.59 15.65 -3.42
CA ALA A 7 -18.55 15.44 -4.42
C ALA A 7 -17.71 14.20 -4.08
N VAL A 8 -17.14 13.57 -5.12
CA VAL A 8 -16.21 12.45 -4.99
C VAL A 8 -14.92 12.79 -5.72
N ALA A 9 -13.80 12.80 -5.00
CA ALA A 9 -12.48 13.07 -5.58
C ALA A 9 -11.38 12.41 -4.76
N GLY A 10 -10.21 12.18 -5.38
CA GLY A 10 -9.03 11.71 -4.68
C GLY A 10 -7.89 11.30 -5.61
N ILE A 11 -6.72 11.15 -5.01
CA ILE A 11 -5.54 10.55 -5.64
C ILE A 11 -5.04 9.45 -4.70
N HIS A 12 -4.92 8.23 -5.20
CA HIS A 12 -4.68 7.05 -4.39
C HIS A 12 -3.43 6.32 -4.88
N ILE A 13 -2.36 6.44 -4.13
CA ILE A 13 -1.10 5.70 -4.32
C ILE A 13 -0.34 5.64 -2.99
N GLU A 14 0.40 4.57 -2.82
CA GLU A 14 1.45 4.38 -1.83
C GLU A 14 2.81 4.60 -2.51
N SER A 15 3.63 5.49 -1.99
CA SER A 15 4.85 5.96 -2.67
C SER A 15 6.07 5.83 -1.78
N SER A 16 6.99 4.90 -2.11
CA SER A 16 8.29 4.85 -1.46
C SER A 16 9.16 6.03 -1.89
N THR A 17 9.80 6.70 -0.94
CA THR A 17 10.81 7.74 -1.23
C THR A 17 12.22 7.16 -1.38
N PHE A 18 12.39 5.86 -1.14
CA PHE A 18 13.67 5.14 -1.23
C PHE A 18 13.82 4.35 -2.53
N THR A 19 12.74 4.27 -3.30
CA THR A 19 12.74 3.69 -4.65
C THR A 19 13.10 4.76 -5.67
N PRO A 20 14.06 4.52 -6.59
CA PRO A 20 14.39 5.47 -7.66
C PRO A 20 13.30 5.58 -8.73
N TYR A 21 12.35 4.65 -8.77
CA TYR A 21 11.22 4.71 -9.70
C TYR A 21 10.41 6.00 -9.51
N ILE A 22 10.08 6.67 -10.59
CA ILE A 22 9.18 7.83 -10.58
C ILE A 22 7.83 7.39 -11.14
N SER A 23 6.79 7.50 -10.34
CA SER A 23 5.43 7.21 -10.77
C SER A 23 4.91 8.36 -11.64
N THR A 24 4.70 8.07 -12.92
CA THR A 24 4.26 9.03 -13.95
C THR A 24 2.75 8.95 -14.17
N ALA A 25 2.20 9.82 -15.00
CA ALA A 25 0.78 9.78 -15.33
C ALA A 25 0.37 8.45 -15.99
N ASP A 26 1.27 7.78 -16.68
CA ASP A 26 1.02 6.52 -17.39
C ASP A 26 0.83 5.33 -16.42
N ASP A 27 1.33 5.43 -15.18
CA ASP A 27 1.14 4.43 -14.14
C ASP A 27 -0.28 4.48 -13.53
N PHE A 28 -1.06 5.53 -13.81
CA PHE A 28 -2.33 5.76 -13.14
C PHE A 28 -3.54 5.45 -14.02
N ILE A 29 -4.52 4.83 -13.41
CA ILE A 29 -5.88 4.72 -13.96
C ILE A 29 -6.69 5.91 -13.44
N VAL A 30 -7.06 6.81 -14.35
CA VAL A 30 -7.85 8.01 -14.02
C VAL A 30 -9.30 7.80 -14.43
N THR A 31 -10.21 7.92 -13.45
CA THR A 31 -11.66 7.77 -13.65
C THR A 31 -12.38 9.07 -13.36
N ARG A 32 -13.43 9.36 -14.14
CA ARG A 32 -14.23 10.60 -14.08
C ARG A 32 -15.72 10.29 -14.26
N GLY A 33 -16.58 11.18 -13.78
CA GLY A 33 -18.02 11.07 -13.99
C GLY A 33 -18.57 9.72 -13.53
N GLU A 34 -19.53 9.18 -14.26
CA GLU A 34 -20.19 7.90 -13.91
C GLU A 34 -19.20 6.74 -13.76
N GLN A 35 -18.14 6.69 -14.55
CA GLN A 35 -17.11 5.65 -14.45
C GLN A 35 -16.42 5.66 -13.07
N LEU A 36 -16.29 6.82 -12.43
CA LEU A 36 -15.80 6.91 -11.06
C LEU A 36 -16.76 6.24 -10.08
N MET A 37 -18.07 6.44 -10.22
CA MET A 37 -19.08 5.83 -9.35
C MET A 37 -19.22 4.33 -9.54
N GLU A 38 -18.89 3.80 -10.71
CA GLU A 38 -18.89 2.35 -10.97
C GLU A 38 -17.93 1.56 -10.08
N ARG A 39 -16.93 2.22 -9.52
CA ARG A 39 -15.97 1.62 -8.57
C ARG A 39 -16.58 1.27 -7.22
N PHE A 40 -17.73 1.87 -6.87
CA PHE A 40 -18.34 1.74 -5.57
C PHE A 40 -19.57 0.83 -5.64
N TYR A 41 -19.46 -0.40 -5.11
CA TYR A 41 -20.53 -1.40 -5.11
C TYR A 41 -21.77 -0.94 -4.33
N TRP A 42 -21.59 -0.04 -3.34
CA TRP A 42 -22.63 0.49 -2.47
C TRP A 42 -23.45 1.63 -3.11
N ARG A 43 -23.12 2.10 -4.32
CA ARG A 43 -23.78 3.25 -4.98
C ARG A 43 -25.29 3.05 -5.16
N ASP A 44 -25.75 1.81 -5.26
CA ASP A 44 -27.15 1.45 -5.47
C ASP A 44 -27.86 1.07 -4.15
N GLU A 45 -27.21 1.19 -2.98
CA GLU A 45 -27.85 0.99 -1.68
C GLU A 45 -28.85 2.10 -1.37
N ASP A 46 -29.91 1.80 -0.61
CA ASP A 46 -31.03 2.72 -0.32
C ASP A 46 -30.57 4.08 0.22
N TRP A 47 -29.56 4.11 1.07
CA TRP A 47 -29.03 5.36 1.62
C TRP A 47 -28.28 6.16 0.54
N ALA A 48 -27.50 5.50 -0.31
CA ALA A 48 -26.69 6.15 -1.34
C ALA A 48 -27.57 6.75 -2.45
N THR A 49 -28.71 6.14 -2.77
CA THR A 49 -29.68 6.65 -3.74
C THR A 49 -30.39 7.91 -3.29
N GLN A 50 -30.33 8.26 -2.00
CA GLN A 50 -30.89 9.50 -1.44
C GLN A 50 -29.93 10.69 -1.54
N ILE A 51 -28.73 10.50 -2.05
CA ILE A 51 -27.65 11.48 -2.22
C ILE A 51 -27.51 11.81 -3.70
N GLU A 52 -27.19 13.07 -4.00
CA GLU A 52 -26.70 13.50 -5.32
C GLU A 52 -25.17 13.41 -5.31
N TRP A 53 -24.63 12.33 -5.86
CA TRP A 53 -23.19 12.15 -6.02
C TRP A 53 -22.68 12.96 -7.19
N ILE A 54 -21.57 13.70 -6.99
CA ILE A 54 -20.91 14.53 -7.99
C ILE A 54 -19.51 14.00 -8.19
N PRO A 55 -19.32 12.98 -9.04
CA PRO A 55 -18.01 12.43 -9.30
C PRO A 55 -17.15 13.39 -10.11
N VAL A 56 -16.02 13.82 -9.55
CA VAL A 56 -15.08 14.75 -10.17
C VAL A 56 -13.96 13.98 -10.84
N LEU A 57 -12.98 13.53 -10.07
CA LEU A 57 -11.83 12.78 -10.54
C LEU A 57 -11.30 11.87 -9.44
N HIS A 58 -10.94 10.65 -9.83
CA HIS A 58 -10.11 9.79 -9.00
C HIS A 58 -8.98 9.19 -9.85
N SER A 59 -7.77 9.38 -9.36
CA SER A 59 -6.54 8.83 -9.98
C SER A 59 -5.95 7.78 -9.03
N ARG A 60 -5.64 6.58 -9.55
CA ARG A 60 -5.06 5.50 -8.73
C ARG A 60 -3.98 4.74 -9.49
N ALA A 61 -2.94 4.35 -8.80
CA ALA A 61 -1.88 3.47 -9.31
C ALA A 61 -1.61 2.31 -8.35
N LEU A 62 -0.84 1.32 -8.81
CA LEU A 62 -0.13 0.41 -7.94
C LEU A 62 0.85 1.21 -7.08
N PRO A 63 1.20 0.72 -5.87
CA PRO A 63 2.27 1.31 -5.10
C PRO A 63 3.53 1.52 -5.94
N GLY A 64 4.23 2.63 -5.75
CA GLY A 64 5.36 2.99 -6.61
C GLY A 64 6.38 3.87 -5.89
N GLY A 65 7.20 4.55 -6.67
CA GLY A 65 8.06 5.61 -6.16
C GLY A 65 7.33 6.95 -6.08
N VAL A 66 8.10 7.99 -5.91
CA VAL A 66 7.60 9.37 -5.79
C VAL A 66 6.84 9.76 -7.07
N VAL A 67 5.65 10.34 -6.94
CA VAL A 67 4.83 10.81 -8.06
C VAL A 67 5.46 12.02 -8.73
N GLU A 68 5.47 12.02 -10.05
CA GLU A 68 5.91 13.16 -10.86
C GLU A 68 5.09 14.42 -10.50
N ARG A 69 5.78 15.52 -10.23
CA ARG A 69 5.15 16.78 -9.84
C ARG A 69 4.13 17.28 -10.86
N GLY A 70 4.44 17.17 -12.15
CA GLY A 70 3.56 17.61 -13.24
C GLY A 70 2.24 16.84 -13.29
N ALA A 71 2.28 15.53 -13.09
CA ALA A 71 1.08 14.70 -13.02
C ALA A 71 0.18 15.06 -11.85
N TYR A 72 0.77 15.20 -10.65
CA TYR A 72 0.04 15.65 -9.46
C TYR A 72 -0.62 17.02 -9.64
N ASP A 73 0.14 18.01 -10.11
CA ASP A 73 -0.38 19.38 -10.30
C ASP A 73 -1.53 19.41 -11.32
N ALA A 74 -1.48 18.58 -12.37
CA ALA A 74 -2.55 18.46 -13.36
C ALA A 74 -3.83 17.88 -12.76
N TRP A 75 -3.75 16.78 -12.01
CA TRP A 75 -4.93 16.19 -11.35
C TRP A 75 -5.49 17.09 -10.26
N LYS A 76 -4.62 17.73 -9.47
CA LYS A 76 -5.04 18.72 -8.49
C LYS A 76 -5.83 19.85 -9.14
N ALA A 77 -5.33 20.43 -10.24
CA ALA A 77 -6.02 21.49 -10.97
C ALA A 77 -7.40 21.01 -11.46
N GLU A 78 -7.49 19.82 -12.07
CA GLU A 78 -8.74 19.27 -12.56
C GLU A 78 -9.75 19.01 -11.41
N ILE A 79 -9.29 18.51 -10.26
CA ILE A 79 -10.14 18.34 -9.07
C ILE A 79 -10.69 19.69 -8.62
N LEU A 80 -9.86 20.72 -8.50
CA LEU A 80 -10.28 22.04 -8.05
C LEU A 80 -11.26 22.71 -9.04
N GLU A 81 -11.01 22.61 -10.34
CA GLU A 81 -11.92 23.08 -11.38
C GLU A 81 -13.26 22.35 -11.34
N GLY A 82 -13.25 21.03 -11.20
CA GLY A 82 -14.46 20.22 -11.09
C GLY A 82 -15.30 20.55 -9.86
N LEU A 83 -14.65 20.75 -8.70
CA LEU A 83 -15.31 21.16 -7.46
C LEU A 83 -15.91 22.58 -7.57
N ALA A 84 -15.20 23.52 -8.19
CA ALA A 84 -15.70 24.87 -8.43
C ALA A 84 -16.92 24.85 -9.38
N ALA A 85 -16.87 24.03 -10.43
CA ALA A 85 -17.98 23.88 -11.39
C ALA A 85 -19.21 23.20 -10.78
N ALA A 86 -19.02 22.33 -9.79
CA ALA A 86 -20.12 21.66 -9.08
C ALA A 86 -21.03 22.65 -8.33
N GLY A 87 -20.53 23.83 -7.96
CA GLY A 87 -21.27 24.83 -7.17
C GLY A 87 -21.38 24.39 -5.69
N PRO A 88 -22.43 24.85 -4.98
CA PRO A 88 -22.56 24.53 -3.55
C PRO A 88 -22.63 23.03 -3.28
N LEU A 89 -21.82 22.56 -2.32
CA LEU A 89 -21.75 21.19 -1.88
C LEU A 89 -22.13 21.10 -0.39
N ASP A 90 -22.70 19.95 0.00
CA ASP A 90 -22.94 19.61 1.40
C ASP A 90 -21.78 18.76 1.95
N GLY A 91 -21.10 18.02 1.08
CA GLY A 91 -19.95 17.19 1.48
C GLY A 91 -18.99 16.83 0.37
N LEU A 92 -17.87 16.24 0.78
CA LEU A 92 -16.86 15.63 -0.09
C LEU A 92 -16.50 14.24 0.45
N PHE A 93 -16.61 13.22 -0.37
CA PHE A 93 -15.98 11.93 -0.15
C PHE A 93 -14.59 11.97 -0.78
N PHE A 94 -13.55 11.96 0.06
CA PHE A 94 -12.15 12.10 -0.30
C PHE A 94 -11.46 10.74 -0.23
N ASP A 95 -11.43 10.03 -1.37
CA ASP A 95 -10.88 8.67 -1.48
C ASP A 95 -9.39 8.74 -1.81
N ILE A 96 -8.53 8.56 -0.80
CA ILE A 96 -7.08 8.66 -0.88
C ILE A 96 -6.41 7.41 -0.28
N HIS A 97 -5.08 7.28 -0.46
CA HIS A 97 -4.31 6.26 0.26
C HIS A 97 -3.82 6.81 1.62
N GLY A 98 -3.25 7.99 1.64
CA GLY A 98 -2.61 8.59 2.81
C GLY A 98 -1.08 8.45 2.84
N ALA A 99 -0.48 7.82 1.82
CA ALA A 99 0.97 7.62 1.71
C ALA A 99 1.54 8.12 0.38
N MET A 100 0.87 9.07 -0.27
CA MET A 100 1.36 9.65 -1.51
C MET A 100 2.54 10.57 -1.26
N SER A 101 3.67 10.29 -1.90
CA SER A 101 4.83 11.18 -2.00
C SER A 101 4.88 11.81 -3.38
N VAL A 102 5.09 13.12 -3.46
CA VAL A 102 5.20 13.88 -4.71
C VAL A 102 6.55 14.59 -4.76
N GLN A 103 7.16 14.67 -5.92
CA GLN A 103 8.43 15.36 -6.09
C GLN A 103 8.42 16.77 -5.49
N GLY A 104 9.32 17.02 -4.54
CA GLY A 104 9.46 18.31 -3.86
C GLY A 104 8.38 18.63 -2.82
N MET A 105 7.62 17.63 -2.36
CA MET A 105 6.59 17.78 -1.31
C MET A 105 6.75 16.74 -0.22
N ASP A 106 6.58 17.12 1.02
CA ASP A 106 6.62 16.23 2.19
C ASP A 106 5.21 15.81 2.68
N ASP A 107 4.14 16.49 2.22
CA ASP A 107 2.73 16.20 2.56
C ASP A 107 1.80 16.52 1.38
N ALA A 108 1.65 15.59 0.48
CA ALA A 108 0.83 15.79 -0.73
C ALA A 108 -0.67 15.76 -0.45
N GLU A 109 -1.13 14.91 0.46
CA GLU A 109 -2.54 14.85 0.86
C GLU A 109 -2.96 16.10 1.66
N GLY A 110 -2.07 16.61 2.52
CA GLY A 110 -2.29 17.89 3.22
C GLY A 110 -2.37 19.07 2.26
N ASP A 111 -1.48 19.13 1.27
CA ASP A 111 -1.53 20.15 0.20
C ASP A 111 -2.83 20.06 -0.61
N LEU A 112 -3.25 18.85 -0.98
CA LEU A 112 -4.46 18.64 -1.76
C LEU A 112 -5.73 19.04 -0.99
N ILE A 113 -5.88 18.60 0.26
CA ILE A 113 -7.06 18.93 1.05
C ILE A 113 -7.15 20.42 1.39
N ASN A 114 -6.01 21.08 1.66
CA ASN A 114 -5.97 22.52 1.88
C ASN A 114 -6.41 23.30 0.62
N ALA A 115 -5.95 22.88 -0.56
CA ALA A 115 -6.39 23.47 -1.82
C ALA A 115 -7.89 23.24 -2.08
N ILE A 116 -8.39 22.03 -1.82
CA ILE A 116 -9.83 21.70 -1.91
C ILE A 116 -10.65 22.60 -0.98
N ARG A 117 -10.24 22.74 0.29
CA ARG A 117 -10.90 23.64 1.25
C ARG A 117 -10.91 25.10 0.78
N GLY A 118 -9.87 25.52 0.07
CA GLY A 118 -9.84 26.85 -0.57
C GLY A 118 -10.94 27.06 -1.61
N VAL A 119 -11.43 25.99 -2.23
CA VAL A 119 -12.51 26.04 -3.24
C VAL A 119 -13.90 25.84 -2.62
N ILE A 120 -14.06 24.76 -1.82
CA ILE A 120 -15.38 24.41 -1.28
C ILE A 120 -15.75 25.18 0.01
N GLY A 121 -14.77 25.80 0.65
CA GLY A 121 -14.94 26.50 1.93
C GLY A 121 -14.95 25.56 3.15
N PRO A 122 -15.23 26.10 4.35
CA PRO A 122 -15.21 25.35 5.60
C PRO A 122 -16.50 24.54 5.85
N ASP A 123 -17.64 24.92 5.27
CA ASP A 123 -18.95 24.38 5.62
C ASP A 123 -19.18 22.93 5.17
N PRO A 124 -18.85 22.51 3.92
CA PRO A 124 -19.07 21.15 3.49
C PRO A 124 -18.33 20.12 4.39
N MET A 125 -19.02 19.03 4.73
CA MET A 125 -18.42 17.95 5.53
C MET A 125 -17.50 17.10 4.66
N VAL A 126 -16.25 16.84 5.08
CA VAL A 126 -15.29 16.04 4.36
C VAL A 126 -15.03 14.73 5.09
N SER A 127 -15.25 13.61 4.40
CA SER A 127 -14.89 12.28 4.90
C SER A 127 -13.79 11.68 4.03
N ALA A 128 -12.67 11.35 4.66
CA ALA A 128 -11.54 10.65 4.00
C ALA A 128 -11.62 9.15 4.21
N SER A 129 -11.36 8.39 3.14
CA SER A 129 -11.10 6.96 3.18
C SER A 129 -9.63 6.71 2.88
N MET A 130 -8.95 5.96 3.75
CA MET A 130 -7.50 5.74 3.69
C MET A 130 -7.12 4.27 3.90
N ASP A 131 -5.89 3.93 3.54
CA ASP A 131 -5.22 2.72 3.98
C ASP A 131 -4.70 2.89 5.42
N LEU A 132 -4.58 1.81 6.17
CA LEU A 132 -3.99 1.83 7.52
C LEU A 132 -2.47 2.11 7.49
N HIS A 133 -1.81 1.92 6.34
CA HIS A 133 -0.42 2.35 6.09
C HIS A 133 -0.32 3.83 5.65
N GLY A 134 -1.40 4.60 5.74
CA GLY A 134 -1.38 6.04 5.54
C GLY A 134 -0.71 6.80 6.69
N ASN A 135 -0.36 8.04 6.43
CA ASN A 135 0.17 8.98 7.42
C ASN A 135 -0.83 10.11 7.64
N VAL A 136 -1.20 10.37 8.88
CA VAL A 136 -2.13 11.45 9.24
C VAL A 136 -1.32 12.69 9.64
N SER A 137 -1.15 13.61 8.69
CA SER A 137 -0.55 14.92 8.97
C SER A 137 -1.52 15.84 9.68
N GLN A 138 -1.00 16.93 10.27
CA GLN A 138 -1.83 17.96 10.88
C GLN A 138 -2.76 18.64 9.87
N ASP A 139 -2.28 18.86 8.64
CA ASP A 139 -3.08 19.48 7.58
C ASP A 139 -4.21 18.56 7.13
N LEU A 140 -3.93 17.27 6.94
CA LEU A 140 -4.96 16.28 6.60
C LEU A 140 -6.00 16.16 7.72
N PHE A 141 -5.56 16.06 8.99
CA PHE A 141 -6.44 16.02 10.15
C PHE A 141 -7.33 17.26 10.23
N ASN A 142 -6.78 18.45 10.05
CA ASN A 142 -7.56 19.69 10.11
C ASN A 142 -8.53 19.80 8.93
N GLY A 143 -8.13 19.37 7.73
CA GLY A 143 -8.91 19.49 6.51
C GLY A 143 -10.11 18.54 6.39
N CYS A 144 -10.07 17.36 7.05
CA CYS A 144 -11.11 16.35 7.02
C CYS A 144 -11.94 16.36 8.32
N ASP A 145 -13.25 16.12 8.24
CA ASP A 145 -14.13 16.05 9.41
C ASP A 145 -14.28 14.61 9.93
N ILE A 146 -14.20 13.63 9.04
CA ILE A 146 -14.22 12.19 9.32
C ILE A 146 -13.00 11.57 8.64
N LEU A 147 -12.21 10.78 9.38
CA LEU A 147 -11.09 10.03 8.83
C LEU A 147 -11.28 8.56 9.16
N THR A 148 -11.34 7.73 8.13
CA THR A 148 -11.58 6.30 8.20
C THR A 148 -10.45 5.57 7.49
N CYS A 149 -9.96 4.45 8.04
CA CYS A 149 -8.99 3.60 7.35
C CYS A 149 -9.36 2.12 7.41
N TYR A 150 -8.61 1.29 6.67
CA TYR A 150 -8.73 -0.15 6.74
C TYR A 150 -8.40 -0.65 8.15
N ARG A 151 -8.93 -1.82 8.51
CA ARG A 151 -8.72 -2.47 9.81
C ARG A 151 -7.99 -3.79 9.70
N LEU A 152 -7.76 -4.25 8.49
CA LEU A 152 -7.12 -5.52 8.20
C LEU A 152 -5.84 -5.34 7.38
N ALA A 153 -4.81 -6.07 7.76
CA ALA A 153 -3.60 -6.29 6.99
C ALA A 153 -3.32 -7.82 6.96
N PRO A 154 -3.53 -8.49 5.83
CA PRO A 154 -3.87 -8.00 4.47
C PRO A 154 -5.23 -7.26 4.38
N HIS A 155 -5.39 -6.41 3.36
CA HIS A 155 -6.47 -5.42 3.19
C HIS A 155 -7.80 -6.02 2.69
N GLU A 156 -8.30 -7.08 3.34
CA GLU A 156 -9.53 -7.76 2.95
C GLU A 156 -10.79 -6.89 3.12
N ASP A 157 -10.71 -5.81 3.90
CA ASP A 157 -11.79 -4.86 4.20
C ASP A 157 -11.71 -3.53 3.44
N ALA A 158 -10.84 -3.41 2.43
CA ALA A 158 -10.61 -2.15 1.70
C ALA A 158 -11.89 -1.55 1.10
N LEU A 159 -12.76 -2.38 0.50
CA LEU A 159 -14.02 -1.94 -0.09
C LEU A 159 -15.03 -1.52 0.98
N GLU A 160 -15.12 -2.27 2.09
CA GLU A 160 -16.02 -1.96 3.20
C GLU A 160 -15.59 -0.69 3.93
N SER A 161 -14.29 -0.45 4.06
CA SER A 161 -13.77 0.79 4.69
C SER A 161 -14.12 2.03 3.86
N ARG A 162 -14.04 1.96 2.52
CA ARG A 162 -14.53 3.02 1.65
C ARG A 162 -16.03 3.24 1.79
N ARG A 163 -16.79 2.14 1.86
CA ARG A 163 -18.24 2.21 2.11
C ARG A 163 -18.52 2.88 3.47
N ARG A 164 -17.82 2.50 4.53
CA ARG A 164 -17.99 3.07 5.88
C ARG A 164 -17.73 4.58 5.88
N ALA A 165 -16.66 5.06 5.25
CA ALA A 165 -16.37 6.48 5.14
C ALA A 165 -17.47 7.24 4.40
N ALA A 166 -17.95 6.72 3.26
CA ALA A 166 -19.02 7.33 2.49
C ALA A 166 -20.37 7.26 3.23
N TYR A 167 -20.66 6.16 3.90
CA TYR A 167 -21.88 5.93 4.69
C TYR A 167 -21.96 6.90 5.89
N ASN A 168 -20.89 7.04 6.65
CA ASN A 168 -20.83 7.94 7.79
C ASN A 168 -21.10 9.40 7.35
N LEU A 169 -20.48 9.84 6.26
CA LEU A 169 -20.75 11.16 5.67
C LEU A 169 -22.20 11.30 5.22
N GLY A 170 -22.67 10.34 4.40
CA GLY A 170 -24.01 10.38 3.82
C GLY A 170 -25.11 10.37 4.87
N MET A 171 -25.01 9.51 5.89
CA MET A 171 -26.02 9.40 6.95
C MET A 171 -26.06 10.64 7.84
N ARG A 172 -24.90 11.24 8.15
CA ARG A 172 -24.91 12.50 8.92
C ARG A 172 -25.61 13.62 8.16
N LEU A 173 -25.36 13.75 6.87
CA LEU A 173 -26.01 14.79 6.04
C LEU A 173 -27.51 14.50 5.84
N LEU A 174 -27.91 13.26 5.59
CA LEU A 174 -29.32 12.85 5.46
C LEU A 174 -30.14 13.11 6.74
N ASN A 175 -29.50 12.91 7.89
CA ASN A 175 -30.13 13.14 9.21
C ASN A 175 -29.98 14.57 9.72
N GLY A 176 -29.34 15.47 8.96
CA GLY A 176 -29.11 16.87 9.36
C GLY A 176 -28.22 17.01 10.59
N GLN A 177 -27.32 16.05 10.80
CA GLN A 177 -26.38 16.07 11.92
C GLN A 177 -25.22 17.04 11.64
N PRO A 178 -24.69 17.73 12.66
CA PRO A 178 -23.56 18.63 12.50
C PRO A 178 -22.27 17.86 12.21
N LYS A 179 -21.19 18.57 11.91
CA LYS A 179 -19.85 18.00 11.87
C LYS A 179 -19.53 17.33 13.21
N PRO A 180 -18.86 16.17 13.19
CA PRO A 180 -18.50 15.47 14.44
C PRO A 180 -17.28 16.13 15.10
N VAL A 181 -17.16 15.92 16.40
CA VAL A 181 -15.89 16.09 17.14
C VAL A 181 -14.92 15.01 16.70
N LYS A 182 -13.63 15.33 16.67
CA LYS A 182 -12.56 14.36 16.40
C LYS A 182 -11.37 14.58 17.32
N ALA A 183 -10.69 13.51 17.66
CA ALA A 183 -9.47 13.53 18.46
C ALA A 183 -8.34 12.76 17.75
N LEU A 184 -7.15 13.31 17.74
CA LEU A 184 -5.93 12.72 17.14
C LEU A 184 -4.90 12.48 18.22
N VAL A 185 -4.34 11.28 18.24
CA VAL A 185 -3.11 10.94 18.98
C VAL A 185 -2.07 10.48 17.97
N HIS A 186 -0.92 11.13 17.94
CA HIS A 186 0.25 10.62 17.22
C HIS A 186 1.04 9.69 18.13
N VAL A 187 1.38 8.51 17.62
CA VAL A 187 2.20 7.53 18.33
C VAL A 187 3.55 7.45 17.60
N PRO A 188 4.69 7.75 18.25
CA PRO A 188 5.99 7.82 17.61
C PRO A 188 6.57 6.40 17.36
N VAL A 189 5.83 5.63 16.57
CA VAL A 189 6.15 4.27 16.15
C VAL A 189 6.05 4.23 14.63
N LEU A 190 7.07 3.67 13.97
CA LEU A 190 7.10 3.47 12.53
C LEU A 190 7.63 2.06 12.26
N LEU A 191 6.78 1.19 11.77
CA LEU A 191 7.07 -0.22 11.55
C LEU A 191 6.76 -0.61 10.10
N PRO A 192 7.51 -1.55 9.51
CA PRO A 192 7.14 -2.10 8.21
C PRO A 192 5.81 -2.86 8.30
N GLY A 193 5.05 -2.85 7.22
CA GLY A 193 3.71 -3.47 7.15
C GLY A 193 3.70 -4.93 7.55
N GLU A 194 4.76 -5.67 7.23
CA GLU A 194 4.92 -7.09 7.52
C GLU A 194 5.08 -7.41 9.01
N LYS A 195 5.38 -6.41 9.84
CA LYS A 195 5.34 -6.51 11.31
C LYS A 195 3.97 -6.18 11.90
N THR A 196 3.09 -5.57 11.12
CA THR A 196 1.83 -5.03 11.63
C THR A 196 0.59 -5.78 11.12
N SER A 197 0.79 -7.02 10.66
CA SER A 197 -0.31 -7.87 10.22
C SER A 197 -1.35 -8.07 11.34
N THR A 198 -2.61 -7.77 11.04
CA THR A 198 -3.73 -7.94 12.00
C THR A 198 -4.13 -9.40 12.22
N ARG A 199 -3.47 -10.34 11.54
CA ARG A 199 -3.63 -11.80 11.76
C ARG A 199 -2.93 -12.27 13.04
N ILE A 200 -1.89 -11.54 13.49
CA ILE A 200 -1.05 -11.91 14.63
C ILE A 200 -1.03 -10.83 15.73
N GLU A 201 -0.61 -11.20 16.93
CA GLU A 201 -0.39 -10.26 18.03
C GLU A 201 0.91 -9.45 17.80
N PRO A 202 0.97 -8.19 18.29
CA PRO A 202 -0.07 -7.47 19.06
C PRO A 202 -1.07 -6.72 18.20
N ALA A 203 -0.87 -6.60 16.87
CA ALA A 203 -1.75 -5.87 15.97
C ALA A 203 -3.21 -6.38 16.07
N LYS A 204 -3.39 -7.70 16.13
CA LYS A 204 -4.71 -8.33 16.27
C LYS A 204 -5.49 -7.81 17.49
N SER A 205 -4.86 -7.68 18.65
CA SER A 205 -5.48 -7.14 19.84
C SER A 205 -5.68 -5.64 19.78
N LEU A 206 -4.75 -4.89 19.18
CA LEU A 206 -4.85 -3.46 18.98
C LEU A 206 -6.09 -3.11 18.12
N TYR A 207 -6.25 -3.74 16.97
CA TYR A 207 -7.39 -3.48 16.08
C TYR A 207 -8.73 -3.99 16.62
N LYS A 208 -8.72 -5.05 17.46
CA LYS A 208 -9.93 -5.50 18.18
C LYS A 208 -10.47 -4.49 19.19
N MET A 209 -9.72 -3.47 19.57
CA MET A 209 -10.23 -2.40 20.42
C MET A 209 -11.29 -1.54 19.72
N ILE A 210 -11.31 -1.51 18.39
CA ILE A 210 -12.19 -0.66 17.60
C ILE A 210 -13.66 -1.03 17.80
N ASP A 211 -14.03 -2.30 17.61
CA ASP A 211 -15.44 -2.72 17.64
C ASP A 211 -16.19 -2.33 18.93
N PRO A 212 -15.65 -2.60 20.15
CA PRO A 212 -16.34 -2.20 21.37
C PRO A 212 -16.38 -0.69 21.58
N ILE A 213 -15.44 0.08 21.01
CA ILE A 213 -15.43 1.55 21.08
C ILE A 213 -16.49 2.12 20.15
N GLU A 214 -16.62 1.64 18.94
CA GLU A 214 -17.67 2.09 18.01
C GLU A 214 -19.09 1.70 18.45
N ALA A 215 -19.21 0.67 19.30
CA ALA A 215 -20.49 0.32 19.89
C ALA A 215 -20.96 1.27 21.02
N MET A 216 -20.13 2.26 21.42
CA MET A 216 -20.48 3.24 22.43
C MET A 216 -21.34 4.35 21.83
N ASP A 217 -22.41 4.73 22.51
CA ASP A 217 -23.21 5.90 22.13
C ASP A 217 -22.34 7.15 22.14
N GLY A 218 -22.35 7.92 21.04
CA GLY A 218 -21.54 9.11 20.89
C GLY A 218 -20.23 8.91 20.13
N ILE A 219 -19.86 7.70 19.76
CA ILE A 219 -18.75 7.38 18.83
C ILE A 219 -19.32 7.12 17.43
N LEU A 220 -18.65 7.66 16.43
CA LEU A 220 -18.99 7.48 15.00
C LEU A 220 -18.03 6.52 14.31
N ASP A 221 -16.73 6.69 14.52
CA ASP A 221 -15.66 5.90 13.89
C ASP A 221 -14.41 5.94 14.77
N ALA A 222 -13.66 4.85 14.76
CA ALA A 222 -12.34 4.78 15.37
C ALA A 222 -11.36 4.16 14.36
N ALA A 223 -10.24 4.82 14.12
CA ALA A 223 -9.27 4.46 13.10
C ALA A 223 -7.84 4.48 13.65
N ILE A 224 -7.04 3.50 13.24
CA ILE A 224 -5.66 3.31 13.66
C ILE A 224 -4.79 3.21 12.43
N TRP A 225 -3.85 4.14 12.27
CA TRP A 225 -2.82 4.10 11.24
C TRP A 225 -1.51 3.60 11.83
N ILE A 226 -0.90 2.64 11.16
CA ILE A 226 0.45 2.17 11.47
C ILE A 226 1.48 3.15 10.91
N GLY A 227 1.10 3.93 9.90
CA GLY A 227 2.00 4.79 9.15
C GLY A 227 2.67 4.05 8.00
N PHE A 228 3.28 4.80 7.09
CA PHE A 228 4.00 4.26 5.95
C PHE A 228 5.51 4.37 6.17
N ALA A 229 6.13 3.22 6.41
CA ALA A 229 7.52 3.15 6.84
C ALA A 229 8.54 3.41 5.72
N TRP A 230 8.14 3.29 4.46
CA TRP A 230 9.03 3.46 3.31
C TRP A 230 8.97 4.85 2.68
N ALA A 231 8.51 5.82 3.45
CA ALA A 231 8.66 7.24 3.11
C ALA A 231 9.45 7.97 4.21
N ASP A 232 10.41 8.80 3.78
CA ASP A 232 11.19 9.65 4.69
C ASP A 232 10.57 11.05 4.73
N GLN A 233 9.51 11.20 5.52
CA GLN A 233 8.73 12.44 5.64
C GLN A 233 8.43 12.74 7.11
N PRO A 234 8.31 14.01 7.54
CA PRO A 234 8.02 14.37 8.93
C PRO A 234 6.71 13.78 9.48
N ARG A 235 5.73 13.54 8.59
CA ARG A 235 4.40 12.99 8.95
C ARG A 235 4.38 11.47 9.17
N CYS A 236 5.45 10.74 8.83
CA CYS A 236 5.50 9.28 8.94
C CYS A 236 5.57 8.83 10.39
N LYS A 237 4.45 8.36 10.92
CA LYS A 237 4.31 7.82 12.28
C LYS A 237 2.95 7.14 12.46
N GLY A 238 2.82 6.36 13.52
CA GLY A 238 1.53 5.83 13.94
C GLY A 238 0.56 6.95 14.35
N ALA A 239 -0.74 6.74 14.10
CA ALA A 239 -1.78 7.68 14.48
C ALA A 239 -3.07 6.97 14.88
N VAL A 240 -3.82 7.57 15.79
CA VAL A 240 -5.16 7.15 16.18
C VAL A 240 -6.10 8.35 16.01
N VAL A 241 -7.21 8.15 15.31
CA VAL A 241 -8.27 9.14 15.24
C VAL A 241 -9.57 8.51 15.71
N VAL A 242 -10.24 9.15 16.67
CA VAL A 242 -11.60 8.81 17.07
C VAL A 242 -12.52 9.98 16.74
N THR A 243 -13.67 9.69 16.18
CA THR A 243 -14.64 10.67 15.70
C THR A 243 -16.01 10.37 16.32
N GLY A 244 -16.76 11.40 16.74
CA GLY A 244 -18.07 11.20 17.40
C GLY A 244 -18.77 12.48 17.79
N ASP A 245 -19.76 12.40 18.67
CA ASP A 245 -20.59 13.52 19.12
C ASP A 245 -20.29 13.95 20.57
N ASP A 246 -19.54 13.15 21.33
CA ASP A 246 -19.14 13.43 22.71
C ASP A 246 -17.63 13.68 22.79
N ALA A 247 -17.23 14.92 23.04
CA ALA A 247 -15.83 15.34 23.00
C ALA A 247 -14.94 14.65 24.05
N GLU A 248 -15.45 14.43 25.27
CA GLU A 248 -14.70 13.78 26.33
C GLU A 248 -14.53 12.29 26.04
N LEU A 249 -15.58 11.63 25.55
CA LEU A 249 -15.54 10.23 25.16
C LEU A 249 -14.59 10.00 23.97
N VAL A 250 -14.70 10.84 22.93
CA VAL A 250 -13.82 10.79 21.74
C VAL A 250 -12.36 10.93 22.15
N LYS A 251 -12.06 11.90 23.01
CA LYS A 251 -10.71 12.11 23.58
C LYS A 251 -10.22 10.89 24.36
N GLU A 252 -11.01 10.43 25.33
CA GLU A 252 -10.65 9.28 26.19
C GLU A 252 -10.33 8.03 25.37
N GLN A 253 -11.16 7.74 24.36
CA GLN A 253 -10.95 6.52 23.57
C GLN A 253 -9.74 6.66 22.62
N ALA A 254 -9.46 7.83 22.08
CA ALA A 254 -8.26 8.08 21.28
C ALA A 254 -6.98 7.90 22.11
N GLU A 255 -6.93 8.49 23.31
CA GLU A 255 -5.81 8.34 24.26
C GLU A 255 -5.64 6.88 24.71
N ARG A 256 -6.75 6.17 24.96
CA ARG A 256 -6.73 4.74 25.36
C ARG A 256 -6.14 3.85 24.28
N ILE A 257 -6.52 4.05 23.01
CA ILE A 257 -5.95 3.29 21.88
C ILE A 257 -4.49 3.66 21.69
N GLY A 258 -4.17 4.97 21.69
CA GLY A 258 -2.81 5.46 21.53
C GLY A 258 -1.86 4.92 22.60
N GLN A 259 -2.31 4.88 23.86
CA GLN A 259 -1.54 4.31 24.96
C GLN A 259 -1.32 2.80 24.78
N TYR A 260 -2.36 2.04 24.40
CA TYR A 260 -2.19 0.61 24.13
C TYR A 260 -1.23 0.36 22.96
N PHE A 261 -1.30 1.14 21.89
CA PHE A 261 -0.38 1.03 20.76
C PHE A 261 1.07 1.25 21.22
N TRP A 262 1.30 2.27 22.06
CA TRP A 262 2.62 2.51 22.65
C TRP A 262 3.05 1.38 23.58
N ASP A 263 2.17 0.89 24.47
CA ASP A 263 2.48 -0.17 25.42
C ASP A 263 2.91 -1.50 24.76
N VAL A 264 2.59 -1.68 23.46
CA VAL A 264 2.89 -2.91 22.71
C VAL A 264 3.92 -2.68 21.59
N HIS A 265 4.44 -1.46 21.41
CA HIS A 265 5.24 -1.07 20.25
C HIS A 265 6.47 -1.93 20.00
N ASP A 266 7.09 -2.48 21.02
CA ASP A 266 8.29 -3.32 20.96
C ASP A 266 8.00 -4.83 20.78
N ARG A 267 6.71 -5.21 20.74
CA ARG A 267 6.25 -6.60 20.63
C ARG A 267 5.79 -6.99 19.23
N PHE A 268 5.83 -6.06 18.28
CA PHE A 268 5.48 -6.36 16.91
C PHE A 268 6.54 -7.24 16.25
N GLU A 269 6.09 -8.38 15.72
CA GLU A 269 6.94 -9.36 15.06
C GLU A 269 6.54 -9.50 13.60
N PHE A 270 7.45 -10.00 12.78
CA PHE A 270 7.13 -10.32 11.38
C PHE A 270 6.08 -11.43 11.31
N VAL A 271 5.18 -11.31 10.34
CA VAL A 271 4.09 -12.27 10.11
C VAL A 271 4.59 -13.66 9.66
N ALA A 272 5.82 -13.73 9.16
CA ALA A 272 6.52 -14.96 8.81
C ALA A 272 7.90 -15.00 9.49
N PRO A 273 8.51 -16.16 9.65
CA PRO A 273 9.92 -16.24 10.00
C PRO A 273 10.79 -15.55 8.96
N VAL A 274 11.75 -14.77 9.41
CA VAL A 274 12.65 -13.98 8.56
C VAL A 274 14.07 -14.53 8.58
N ALA A 275 14.76 -14.39 7.45
CA ALA A 275 16.17 -14.80 7.31
C ALA A 275 16.85 -14.00 6.19
N SER A 276 18.16 -14.16 6.02
CA SER A 276 18.85 -13.72 4.81
C SER A 276 18.40 -14.55 3.60
N MET A 277 18.66 -14.07 2.37
CA MET A 277 18.31 -14.81 1.17
C MET A 277 19.01 -16.17 1.12
N GLU A 278 20.29 -16.23 1.50
CA GLU A 278 21.08 -17.47 1.55
C GLU A 278 20.51 -18.48 2.54
N GLU A 279 20.10 -18.04 3.72
CA GLU A 279 19.46 -18.91 4.72
C GLU A 279 18.08 -19.39 4.26
N CYS A 280 17.31 -18.55 3.56
CA CYS A 280 16.03 -18.92 2.95
C CYS A 280 16.24 -20.03 1.89
N LEU A 281 17.25 -19.89 1.01
CA LEU A 281 17.58 -20.90 0.00
C LEU A 281 18.00 -22.22 0.64
N ALA A 282 18.85 -22.19 1.68
CA ALA A 282 19.24 -23.39 2.41
C ALA A 282 18.04 -24.10 3.06
N ALA A 283 17.13 -23.35 3.67
CA ALA A 283 15.91 -23.89 4.26
C ALA A 283 14.96 -24.46 3.18
N ALA A 284 14.87 -23.80 2.03
CA ALA A 284 14.05 -24.24 0.91
C ALA A 284 14.57 -25.54 0.27
N GLU A 285 15.86 -25.81 0.30
CA GLU A 285 16.43 -27.05 -0.26
C GLU A 285 15.88 -28.29 0.46
N GLU A 286 15.80 -28.24 1.78
CA GLU A 286 15.39 -29.36 2.63
C GLU A 286 13.91 -29.31 3.05
N GLY A 287 13.26 -28.17 2.92
CA GLY A 287 11.91 -27.92 3.40
C GLY A 287 10.79 -28.60 2.60
N PRO A 288 9.57 -28.61 3.11
CA PRO A 288 8.41 -29.15 2.41
C PRO A 288 8.10 -28.34 1.14
N LYS A 289 7.56 -29.00 0.09
CA LYS A 289 7.31 -28.42 -1.24
C LYS A 289 5.81 -28.24 -1.53
N PRO A 290 5.42 -27.18 -2.21
CA PRO A 290 6.22 -26.04 -2.64
C PRO A 290 6.66 -25.17 -1.44
N PHE A 291 7.94 -24.78 -1.45
CA PHE A 291 8.49 -23.85 -0.45
C PHE A 291 8.47 -22.41 -1.01
N PHE A 292 7.91 -21.47 -0.26
CA PHE A 292 7.83 -20.08 -0.69
C PHE A 292 8.90 -19.21 -0.02
N ILE A 293 9.47 -18.30 -0.79
CA ILE A 293 10.37 -17.26 -0.30
C ILE A 293 9.81 -15.90 -0.74
N SER A 294 9.51 -15.02 0.23
CA SER A 294 9.22 -13.63 -0.05
C SER A 294 10.52 -12.85 -0.22
N ASP A 295 10.78 -12.29 -1.41
CA ASP A 295 11.82 -11.30 -1.67
C ASP A 295 11.28 -9.93 -1.27
N SER A 296 11.44 -9.55 0.01
CA SER A 296 10.63 -8.50 0.62
C SER A 296 11.10 -7.07 0.36
N GLY A 297 12.39 -6.88 0.01
CA GLY A 297 12.97 -5.54 -0.07
C GLY A 297 12.59 -4.76 -1.34
N ASP A 298 12.18 -5.45 -2.40
CA ASP A 298 11.76 -4.85 -3.67
C ASP A 298 10.32 -5.25 -4.06
N ASN A 299 9.44 -5.32 -3.06
CA ASN A 299 8.03 -5.61 -3.24
C ASN A 299 7.33 -4.49 -4.03
N PRO A 300 6.87 -4.73 -5.29
CA PRO A 300 6.15 -3.71 -6.07
C PRO A 300 4.80 -3.33 -5.47
N GLY A 301 4.20 -4.20 -4.64
CA GLY A 301 2.95 -3.94 -3.92
C GLY A 301 3.10 -3.02 -2.71
N ALA A 302 4.33 -2.61 -2.35
CA ALA A 302 4.62 -1.63 -1.31
C ALA A 302 5.45 -0.44 -1.84
N GLY A 303 5.68 -0.38 -3.16
CA GLY A 303 6.41 0.71 -3.83
C GLY A 303 7.83 0.38 -4.27
N GLY A 304 8.26 -0.89 -4.21
CA GLY A 304 9.54 -1.35 -4.77
C GLY A 304 9.64 -1.10 -6.29
N ALA A 305 10.85 -1.04 -6.81
CA ALA A 305 11.10 -0.82 -8.23
C ALA A 305 10.67 -2.00 -9.11
N ASP A 306 10.65 -3.20 -8.54
CA ASP A 306 10.41 -4.49 -9.21
C ASP A 306 11.57 -4.94 -10.14
N ASP A 307 12.70 -4.24 -10.13
CA ASP A 307 13.85 -4.59 -10.97
C ASP A 307 15.16 -4.88 -10.19
N VAL A 308 15.14 -4.85 -8.85
CA VAL A 308 16.30 -5.22 -8.03
C VAL A 308 16.64 -6.68 -8.23
N THR A 309 17.93 -6.95 -8.49
CA THR A 309 18.42 -8.27 -8.92
C THR A 309 19.06 -9.11 -7.83
N VAL A 310 19.03 -8.66 -6.58
CA VAL A 310 19.67 -9.36 -5.42
C VAL A 310 19.22 -10.82 -5.32
N ALA A 311 17.91 -11.06 -5.34
CA ALA A 311 17.38 -12.42 -5.25
C ALA A 311 17.69 -13.25 -6.51
N LEU A 312 17.58 -12.66 -7.71
CA LEU A 312 17.92 -13.34 -8.95
C LEU A 312 19.40 -13.75 -8.98
N ALA A 313 20.32 -12.88 -8.52
CA ALA A 313 21.75 -13.19 -8.45
C ALA A 313 22.02 -14.37 -7.50
N ALA A 314 21.36 -14.40 -6.33
CA ALA A 314 21.47 -15.50 -5.39
C ALA A 314 20.94 -16.81 -5.98
N LEU A 315 19.81 -16.78 -6.68
CA LEU A 315 19.21 -17.94 -7.36
C LEU A 315 20.11 -18.48 -8.48
N LEU A 316 20.68 -17.62 -9.32
CA LEU A 316 21.61 -18.02 -10.39
C LEU A 316 22.91 -18.63 -9.84
N ALA A 317 23.34 -18.21 -8.65
CA ALA A 317 24.51 -18.76 -7.98
C ALA A 317 24.19 -20.04 -7.18
N TRP A 318 22.92 -20.35 -6.96
CA TRP A 318 22.51 -21.48 -6.13
C TRP A 318 22.73 -22.82 -6.85
N LYS A 319 23.43 -23.74 -6.19
CA LYS A 319 23.83 -25.02 -6.76
C LYS A 319 22.64 -25.85 -7.29
N PRO A 320 21.52 -26.01 -6.56
CA PRO A 320 20.35 -26.73 -7.08
C PRO A 320 19.78 -26.16 -8.40
N VAL A 321 19.88 -24.86 -8.60
CA VAL A 321 19.49 -24.20 -9.86
C VAL A 321 20.49 -24.53 -10.96
N GLN A 322 21.79 -24.42 -10.70
CA GLN A 322 22.83 -24.70 -11.69
C GLN A 322 22.85 -26.17 -12.15
N GLU A 323 22.59 -27.10 -11.24
CA GLU A 323 22.53 -28.54 -11.49
C GLU A 323 21.13 -29.03 -11.94
N ALA A 324 20.13 -28.12 -11.97
CA ALA A 324 18.73 -28.41 -12.28
C ALA A 324 18.14 -29.55 -11.43
N THR A 325 18.48 -29.59 -10.14
CA THR A 325 18.00 -30.60 -9.19
C THR A 325 16.69 -30.16 -8.52
N LEU A 326 16.34 -28.88 -8.56
CA LEU A 326 15.08 -28.30 -8.11
C LEU A 326 14.44 -27.50 -9.23
N ASP A 327 13.10 -27.50 -9.28
CA ASP A 327 12.30 -26.62 -10.11
C ASP A 327 11.95 -25.35 -9.33
N VAL A 328 12.59 -24.25 -9.69
CA VAL A 328 12.50 -22.96 -8.98
C VAL A 328 11.82 -21.93 -9.86
N ILE A 329 10.82 -21.22 -9.31
CA ILE A 329 10.11 -20.14 -9.99
C ILE A 329 10.47 -18.83 -9.29
N TYR A 330 10.79 -17.79 -10.08
CA TYR A 330 10.99 -16.42 -9.58
C TYR A 330 10.09 -15.43 -10.32
N ALA A 331 9.31 -14.64 -9.58
CA ALA A 331 8.35 -13.69 -10.11
C ALA A 331 8.34 -12.38 -9.28
N SER A 332 8.54 -11.25 -9.92
CA SER A 332 8.92 -10.98 -11.31
C SER A 332 10.07 -9.97 -11.36
N ILE A 333 10.51 -9.63 -12.55
CA ILE A 333 11.40 -8.48 -12.79
C ILE A 333 10.82 -7.66 -13.93
N ILE A 334 10.60 -6.36 -13.71
CA ILE A 334 10.32 -5.44 -14.81
C ILE A 334 11.60 -5.20 -15.61
N ASP A 335 11.55 -5.54 -16.88
CA ASP A 335 12.57 -5.20 -17.86
C ASP A 335 11.97 -5.16 -19.27
N PRO A 336 11.50 -3.99 -19.73
CA PRO A 336 10.89 -3.86 -21.05
C PRO A 336 11.83 -4.23 -22.19
N ALA A 337 13.15 -3.98 -22.03
CA ALA A 337 14.13 -4.28 -23.07
C ALA A 337 14.37 -5.79 -23.19
N ALA A 338 14.58 -6.48 -22.07
CA ALA A 338 14.73 -7.94 -22.03
C ALA A 338 13.43 -8.65 -22.47
N ALA A 339 12.26 -8.16 -22.08
CA ALA A 339 10.97 -8.67 -22.54
C ALA A 339 10.82 -8.56 -24.07
N ALA A 340 11.19 -7.43 -24.65
CA ALA A 340 11.13 -7.23 -26.10
C ALA A 340 12.04 -8.22 -26.86
N VAL A 341 13.26 -8.46 -26.38
CA VAL A 341 14.18 -9.46 -26.96
C VAL A 341 13.58 -10.85 -26.91
N ALA A 342 13.01 -11.27 -25.75
CA ALA A 342 12.36 -12.57 -25.61
C ALA A 342 11.16 -12.74 -26.56
N TRP A 343 10.34 -11.69 -26.71
CA TRP A 343 9.18 -11.67 -27.62
C TRP A 343 9.60 -11.74 -29.09
N GLU A 344 10.63 -11.03 -29.50
CA GLU A 344 11.14 -11.11 -30.87
C GLU A 344 11.72 -12.48 -31.20
N ALA A 345 12.44 -13.10 -30.25
CA ALA A 345 13.04 -14.42 -30.41
C ALA A 345 11.99 -15.53 -30.50
N GLY A 346 10.91 -15.43 -29.73
CA GLY A 346 9.82 -16.42 -29.69
C GLY A 346 10.09 -17.64 -28.82
N VAL A 347 9.02 -18.38 -28.53
CA VAL A 347 9.07 -19.58 -27.68
C VAL A 347 10.01 -20.64 -28.26
N GLY A 348 10.86 -21.21 -27.42
CA GLY A 348 11.88 -22.22 -27.75
C GLY A 348 13.23 -21.63 -28.15
N ALA A 349 13.34 -20.32 -28.30
CA ALA A 349 14.62 -19.66 -28.63
C ALA A 349 15.53 -19.56 -27.40
N GLU A 350 16.85 -19.66 -27.64
CA GLU A 350 17.88 -19.29 -26.67
C GLU A 350 18.25 -17.82 -26.86
N VAL A 351 18.33 -17.09 -25.75
CA VAL A 351 18.61 -15.65 -25.73
C VAL A 351 19.68 -15.31 -24.70
N ASP A 352 20.50 -14.31 -25.01
CA ASP A 352 21.41 -13.66 -24.07
C ASP A 352 20.81 -12.31 -23.69
N LEU A 353 20.54 -12.11 -22.40
CA LEU A 353 19.85 -10.94 -21.88
C LEU A 353 20.66 -10.27 -20.79
N GLU A 354 20.59 -8.96 -20.73
CA GLU A 354 20.89 -8.19 -19.53
C GLU A 354 19.55 -7.93 -18.82
N VAL A 355 19.41 -8.33 -17.53
CA VAL A 355 18.12 -8.38 -16.82
C VAL A 355 18.16 -7.57 -15.54
N GLY A 356 17.18 -6.67 -15.39
CA GLY A 356 16.91 -5.89 -14.19
C GLY A 356 18.01 -4.92 -13.79
N GLY A 357 17.87 -4.24 -12.64
CA GLY A 357 18.86 -3.30 -12.11
C GLY A 357 19.06 -2.02 -12.93
N HIS A 358 18.12 -1.68 -13.80
CA HIS A 358 18.16 -0.47 -14.63
C HIS A 358 17.48 0.73 -13.98
N ILE A 359 16.46 0.47 -13.17
CA ILE A 359 15.72 1.48 -12.40
C ILE A 359 16.42 1.66 -11.05
N ASP A 360 16.51 0.58 -10.28
CA ASP A 360 17.22 0.54 -9.01
C ASP A 360 18.59 -0.13 -9.18
N THR A 361 19.61 0.69 -9.33
CA THR A 361 20.97 0.27 -9.69
C THR A 361 21.82 -0.22 -8.50
N ARG A 362 21.18 -0.54 -7.36
CA ARG A 362 21.91 -1.14 -6.23
C ARG A 362 22.58 -2.45 -6.63
N GLU A 363 23.72 -2.74 -5.99
CA GLU A 363 24.44 -3.99 -6.27
C GLU A 363 23.51 -5.21 -6.10
N PRO A 364 23.61 -6.22 -7.00
CA PRO A 364 24.65 -6.38 -8.02
C PRO A 364 24.38 -5.63 -9.35
N GLY A 365 23.28 -4.87 -9.49
CA GLY A 365 22.92 -4.21 -10.74
C GLY A 365 22.41 -5.18 -11.82
N PRO A 366 22.48 -4.80 -13.12
CA PRO A 366 22.02 -5.64 -14.21
C PRO A 366 22.79 -6.97 -14.30
N LEU A 367 22.08 -8.07 -14.58
CA LEU A 367 22.66 -9.42 -14.67
C LEU A 367 22.61 -9.94 -16.10
N ASN A 368 23.76 -10.48 -16.58
CA ASN A 368 23.80 -11.19 -17.85
C ASN A 368 23.32 -12.63 -17.66
N VAL A 369 22.25 -13.02 -18.37
CA VAL A 369 21.61 -14.32 -18.27
C VAL A 369 21.46 -14.94 -19.65
N HIS A 370 21.96 -16.18 -19.83
CA HIS A 370 21.64 -17.02 -20.96
C HIS A 370 20.43 -17.89 -20.61
N ALA A 371 19.35 -17.82 -21.38
CA ALA A 371 18.11 -18.50 -21.06
C ALA A 371 17.33 -18.95 -22.30
N THR A 372 16.44 -19.94 -22.13
CA THR A 372 15.46 -20.36 -23.12
C THR A 372 14.12 -19.67 -22.85
N VAL A 373 13.46 -19.16 -23.88
CA VAL A 373 12.10 -18.63 -23.80
C VAL A 373 11.12 -19.79 -23.71
N GLU A 374 10.49 -19.99 -22.55
CA GLU A 374 9.50 -21.10 -22.37
C GLU A 374 8.08 -20.70 -22.70
N ALA A 375 7.67 -19.50 -22.33
CA ALA A 375 6.33 -19.00 -22.63
C ALA A 375 6.31 -17.48 -22.83
N LEU A 376 5.32 -17.00 -23.56
CA LEU A 376 5.02 -15.59 -23.78
C LEU A 376 3.52 -15.38 -23.56
N ALA A 377 3.17 -14.30 -22.87
CA ALA A 377 1.76 -13.94 -22.62
C ALA A 377 1.57 -12.43 -22.57
N ASP A 378 0.40 -11.96 -23.00
CA ASP A 378 -0.08 -10.62 -22.77
C ASP A 378 -0.76 -10.58 -21.39
N ASP A 379 -0.06 -10.11 -20.38
CA ASP A 379 -0.59 -9.96 -19.02
C ASP A 379 -1.33 -8.62 -18.91
N PRO A 380 -2.59 -8.58 -18.45
CA PRO A 380 -3.34 -7.33 -18.29
C PRO A 380 -2.63 -6.28 -17.41
N MET A 381 -1.77 -6.68 -16.48
CA MET A 381 -1.00 -5.82 -15.59
C MET A 381 0.46 -5.72 -16.02
N GLY A 382 1.13 -6.87 -16.20
CA GLY A 382 2.56 -6.94 -16.55
C GLY A 382 2.89 -6.59 -18.00
N GLY A 383 1.88 -6.46 -18.88
CA GLY A 383 2.09 -6.20 -20.30
C GLY A 383 2.66 -7.43 -21.02
N HIS A 384 3.54 -7.22 -22.01
CA HIS A 384 4.26 -8.31 -22.64
C HIS A 384 5.17 -9.00 -21.63
N THR A 385 4.81 -10.21 -21.28
CA THR A 385 5.45 -11.01 -20.23
C THR A 385 6.11 -12.24 -20.83
N ALA A 386 7.32 -12.58 -20.39
CA ALA A 386 8.06 -13.75 -20.81
C ALA A 386 8.48 -14.62 -19.62
N LEU A 387 8.26 -15.92 -19.74
CA LEU A 387 8.83 -16.94 -18.86
C LEU A 387 10.10 -17.46 -19.48
N LEU A 388 11.19 -17.35 -18.75
CA LEU A 388 12.54 -17.74 -19.18
C LEU A 388 13.06 -18.86 -18.29
N ARG A 389 13.87 -19.77 -18.88
CA ARG A 389 14.52 -20.86 -18.13
C ARG A 389 16.04 -20.81 -18.27
N THR A 390 16.74 -20.95 -17.14
CA THR A 390 18.17 -21.22 -17.08
C THR A 390 18.45 -22.26 -15.99
N GLY A 391 18.99 -23.42 -16.38
CA GLY A 391 19.11 -24.53 -15.44
C GLY A 391 17.78 -24.94 -14.80
N GLY A 392 17.73 -25.03 -13.48
CA GLY A 392 16.52 -25.31 -12.71
C GLY A 392 15.63 -24.07 -12.43
N LEU A 393 16.06 -22.87 -12.82
CA LEU A 393 15.33 -21.62 -12.58
C LEU A 393 14.43 -21.27 -13.77
N ARG A 394 13.17 -21.02 -13.48
CA ARG A 394 12.22 -20.33 -14.36
C ARG A 394 11.96 -18.95 -13.76
N PHE A 395 12.17 -17.89 -14.50
CA PHE A 395 11.95 -16.54 -14.02
C PHE A 395 11.10 -15.72 -15.01
N ILE A 396 10.31 -14.81 -14.46
CA ILE A 396 9.34 -14.03 -15.21
C ILE A 396 9.87 -12.62 -15.38
N ILE A 397 9.90 -12.15 -16.64
CA ILE A 397 10.19 -10.74 -17.00
C ILE A 397 8.90 -10.10 -17.51
N THR A 398 8.65 -8.84 -17.11
CA THR A 398 7.47 -8.08 -17.48
C THR A 398 7.85 -6.74 -18.13
N THR A 399 6.94 -6.19 -18.95
CA THR A 399 7.11 -4.84 -19.51
C THR A 399 6.70 -3.75 -18.53
N ASN A 400 5.72 -4.04 -17.66
CA ASN A 400 5.24 -3.13 -16.62
C ASN A 400 5.50 -3.74 -15.24
N ARG A 401 5.62 -2.89 -14.22
CA ARG A 401 5.67 -3.34 -12.82
C ARG A 401 4.45 -4.20 -12.49
N ASN A 402 4.66 -5.36 -11.90
CA ASN A 402 3.60 -6.30 -11.62
C ASN A 402 3.88 -7.10 -10.34
N GLN A 403 2.94 -7.08 -9.40
CA GLN A 403 3.01 -7.90 -8.21
C GLN A 403 2.34 -9.26 -8.48
N TYR A 404 3.07 -10.34 -8.28
CA TYR A 404 2.54 -11.70 -8.40
C TYR A 404 1.90 -12.15 -7.09
N THR A 405 0.58 -12.10 -7.01
CA THR A 405 -0.22 -12.41 -5.80
C THR A 405 -1.24 -13.51 -6.01
N MET A 406 -1.59 -13.78 -7.26
CA MET A 406 -2.66 -14.71 -7.63
C MET A 406 -2.14 -15.89 -8.43
N TYR A 407 -2.72 -17.06 -8.20
CA TYR A 407 -2.41 -18.28 -8.95
C TYR A 407 -2.60 -18.11 -10.47
N SER A 408 -3.65 -17.41 -10.87
CA SER A 408 -3.97 -17.16 -12.29
C SER A 408 -2.89 -16.42 -13.07
N GLN A 409 -2.07 -15.60 -12.42
CA GLN A 409 -0.95 -14.89 -13.07
C GLN A 409 0.14 -15.89 -13.55
N PHE A 410 0.38 -16.93 -12.77
CA PHE A 410 1.31 -18.01 -13.14
C PHE A 410 0.70 -18.93 -14.21
N GLU A 411 -0.59 -19.27 -14.09
CA GLU A 411 -1.31 -20.09 -15.08
C GLU A 411 -1.30 -19.45 -16.48
N LEU A 412 -1.32 -18.13 -16.57
CA LEU A 412 -1.23 -17.39 -17.84
C LEU A 412 0.01 -17.77 -18.66
N LEU A 413 1.11 -18.09 -17.96
CA LEU A 413 2.37 -18.56 -18.54
C LEU A 413 2.51 -20.10 -18.55
N GLY A 414 1.44 -20.83 -18.21
CA GLY A 414 1.45 -22.28 -18.13
C GLY A 414 2.24 -22.84 -16.94
N VAL A 415 2.42 -22.04 -15.89
CA VAL A 415 3.16 -22.42 -14.68
C VAL A 415 2.18 -22.86 -13.60
N ASP A 416 2.35 -24.08 -13.09
CA ASP A 416 1.67 -24.60 -11.91
C ASP A 416 2.60 -24.50 -10.69
N ILE A 417 2.38 -23.48 -9.86
CA ILE A 417 3.19 -23.26 -8.65
C ILE A 417 2.96 -24.31 -7.57
N THR A 418 1.91 -25.14 -7.67
CA THR A 418 1.65 -26.21 -6.69
C THR A 418 2.59 -27.40 -6.87
N THR A 419 3.21 -27.53 -8.05
CA THR A 419 4.13 -28.60 -8.41
C THR A 419 5.60 -28.18 -8.39
N ALA A 420 5.88 -26.88 -8.25
CA ALA A 420 7.23 -26.36 -8.12
C ALA A 420 7.88 -26.79 -6.79
N ASP A 421 9.21 -26.89 -6.77
CA ASP A 421 9.94 -27.13 -5.53
C ASP A 421 10.03 -25.82 -4.69
N VAL A 422 10.40 -24.73 -5.35
CA VAL A 422 10.56 -23.42 -4.69
C VAL A 422 9.91 -22.33 -5.52
N VAL A 423 9.16 -21.45 -4.85
CA VAL A 423 8.55 -20.27 -5.46
C VAL A 423 9.05 -19.03 -4.74
N VAL A 424 9.74 -18.16 -5.45
CA VAL A 424 10.25 -16.89 -4.95
C VAL A 424 9.43 -15.77 -5.57
N VAL A 425 8.84 -14.92 -4.74
CA VAL A 425 8.00 -13.81 -5.19
C VAL A 425 8.44 -12.50 -4.54
N LYS A 426 8.44 -11.41 -5.30
CA LYS A 426 8.68 -10.07 -4.77
C LYS A 426 7.44 -9.56 -4.05
N ILE A 427 7.36 -9.91 -2.77
CA ILE A 427 6.23 -9.60 -1.90
C ILE A 427 6.71 -9.54 -0.44
N GLY A 428 5.95 -8.92 0.44
CA GLY A 428 6.15 -9.02 1.88
C GLY A 428 5.45 -10.27 2.45
N TYR A 429 4.26 -10.11 3.00
CA TYR A 429 3.43 -11.25 3.39
C TYR A 429 2.75 -11.88 2.18
N LEU A 430 2.55 -13.21 2.24
CA LEU A 430 1.83 -13.92 1.18
C LEU A 430 0.35 -13.58 1.18
N GLU A 431 -0.16 -13.20 0.02
CA GLU A 431 -1.59 -13.05 -0.24
C GLU A 431 -2.33 -14.40 -0.20
N PRO A 432 -3.66 -14.42 -0.06
CA PRO A 432 -4.41 -15.65 0.20
C PRO A 432 -4.09 -16.81 -0.72
N ASP A 433 -4.05 -16.62 -2.04
CA ASP A 433 -3.76 -17.68 -3.01
C ASP A 433 -2.41 -18.35 -2.78
N LEU A 434 -1.37 -17.54 -2.55
CA LEU A 434 -0.02 -18.02 -2.32
C LEU A 434 0.13 -18.61 -0.91
N TYR A 435 -0.54 -17.99 0.07
CA TYR A 435 -0.53 -18.46 1.46
C TYR A 435 -1.20 -19.84 1.60
N GLU A 436 -2.28 -20.10 0.88
CA GLU A 436 -2.97 -21.40 0.88
C GLU A 436 -2.16 -22.48 0.15
N THR A 437 -1.35 -22.09 -0.84
CA THR A 437 -0.56 -23.00 -1.66
C THR A 437 0.71 -23.47 -0.96
N GLN A 438 1.37 -22.61 -0.15
CA GLN A 438 2.66 -22.89 0.46
C GLN A 438 2.60 -24.06 1.45
N LYS A 439 3.72 -24.83 1.56
CA LYS A 439 3.94 -25.85 2.58
C LYS A 439 5.06 -25.48 3.56
N GLY A 440 5.89 -24.52 3.18
CA GLY A 440 6.89 -23.87 3.99
C GLY A 440 7.09 -22.45 3.46
N TRP A 441 7.32 -21.47 4.34
CA TRP A 441 7.48 -20.07 3.96
C TRP A 441 8.50 -19.37 4.85
N LEU A 442 9.43 -18.65 4.21
CA LEU A 442 10.34 -17.69 4.83
C LEU A 442 10.30 -16.36 4.09
N MET A 443 10.46 -15.28 4.83
CA MET A 443 10.62 -13.94 4.26
C MET A 443 12.11 -13.56 4.28
N ALA A 444 12.68 -13.39 3.09
CA ALA A 444 14.05 -12.93 2.91
C ALA A 444 14.11 -11.41 3.11
N LEU A 445 14.89 -10.95 4.08
CA LEU A 445 15.13 -9.52 4.34
C LEU A 445 16.17 -8.97 3.36
N THR A 446 15.78 -8.87 2.09
CA THR A 446 16.59 -8.34 1.01
C THR A 446 16.64 -6.81 1.02
N PRO A 447 17.74 -6.20 0.53
CA PRO A 447 17.76 -4.75 0.32
C PRO A 447 16.88 -4.35 -0.85
N GLY A 448 16.20 -3.20 -0.74
CA GLY A 448 15.34 -2.67 -1.80
C GLY A 448 14.78 -1.30 -1.42
N GLY A 449 13.93 -0.73 -2.27
CA GLY A 449 13.24 0.53 -2.00
C GLY A 449 12.19 0.44 -0.89
N VAL A 450 11.83 -0.81 -0.50
CA VAL A 450 10.90 -1.11 0.59
C VAL A 450 11.52 -2.12 1.57
N ASP A 451 12.80 -1.91 1.87
CA ASP A 451 13.56 -2.72 2.79
C ASP A 451 12.88 -2.79 4.17
N GLN A 452 12.76 -4.02 4.70
CA GLN A 452 12.16 -4.27 6.01
C GLN A 452 13.06 -3.82 7.18
N ASP A 453 14.37 -3.70 6.94
CA ASP A 453 15.31 -3.10 7.88
C ASP A 453 15.33 -1.58 7.72
N LEU A 454 14.44 -0.90 8.45
CA LEU A 454 14.29 0.56 8.39
C LEU A 454 15.56 1.32 8.80
N ILE A 455 16.41 0.73 9.63
CA ILE A 455 17.68 1.34 10.04
C ILE A 455 18.66 1.33 8.86
N ARG A 456 18.74 0.21 8.13
CA ARG A 456 19.56 0.10 6.91
C ARG A 456 19.06 1.02 5.81
N LEU A 457 17.73 1.21 5.71
CA LEU A 457 17.10 2.09 4.72
C LEU A 457 17.51 3.56 4.88
N GLY A 458 17.69 4.05 6.13
CA GLY A 458 18.33 5.34 6.42
C GLY A 458 17.40 6.54 6.34
N HIS A 459 16.45 6.65 7.26
CA HIS A 459 15.56 7.82 7.39
C HIS A 459 16.28 9.04 7.96
N HIS A 460 16.06 10.24 7.39
CA HIS A 460 16.67 11.51 7.77
C HIS A 460 15.68 12.63 8.07
N LYS A 461 14.42 12.54 7.55
CA LYS A 461 13.40 13.59 7.66
C LYS A 461 12.30 13.27 8.67
N ILE A 462 12.13 12.01 9.07
CA ILE A 462 11.12 11.64 10.08
C ILE A 462 11.36 12.44 11.37
N GLU A 463 10.29 12.81 12.05
CA GLU A 463 10.39 13.45 13.36
C GLU A 463 10.92 12.48 14.41
N ARG A 464 11.91 12.92 15.18
CA ARG A 464 12.57 12.14 16.24
C ARG A 464 12.24 12.74 17.61
N PRO A 465 12.20 11.92 18.71
CA PRO A 465 12.50 10.49 18.75
C PRO A 465 11.38 9.62 18.16
N MET A 466 11.76 8.47 17.58
CA MET A 466 10.86 7.54 16.88
C MET A 466 11.33 6.09 17.08
N PHE A 467 10.46 5.20 17.50
CA PHE A 467 10.75 3.76 17.51
C PHE A 467 10.63 3.19 16.07
N PRO A 468 11.56 2.33 15.59
CA PRO A 468 12.69 1.70 16.31
C PRO A 468 14.01 2.48 16.23
N PHE A 469 14.05 3.67 15.69
CA PHE A 469 15.28 4.43 15.45
C PHE A 469 15.91 4.96 16.75
N ASP A 470 15.11 5.20 17.79
CA ASP A 470 15.52 5.67 19.11
C ASP A 470 15.02 4.69 20.20
N PRO A 471 15.66 3.52 20.36
CA PRO A 471 15.14 2.47 21.24
C PRO A 471 15.08 2.87 22.72
N ASP A 472 15.91 3.81 23.14
CA ASP A 472 15.98 4.28 24.54
C ASP A 472 15.19 5.59 24.76
N MET A 473 14.24 5.94 23.87
CA MET A 473 13.45 7.15 24.01
C MET A 473 12.54 7.11 25.26
N ALA A 474 12.29 8.28 25.84
CA ALA A 474 11.30 8.41 26.91
C ALA A 474 9.87 8.17 26.40
N ASP A 475 8.97 7.82 27.33
CA ASP A 475 7.55 7.71 27.00
C ASP A 475 7.04 9.01 26.35
N PRO A 476 6.32 8.91 25.22
CA PRO A 476 5.83 10.07 24.51
C PRO A 476 4.62 10.71 25.21
N ASP A 477 4.37 11.97 24.86
CA ASP A 477 3.08 12.61 25.19
C ASP A 477 2.00 12.08 24.24
N LEU A 478 1.04 11.31 24.77
CA LEU A 478 -0.09 10.72 24.05
C LEU A 478 -1.42 11.43 24.33
N HIS A 479 -1.38 12.67 24.79
CA HIS A 479 -2.59 13.47 24.93
C HIS A 479 -3.21 13.79 23.57
N ALA A 480 -4.51 13.56 23.46
CA ALA A 480 -5.21 13.78 22.20
C ALA A 480 -5.39 15.27 21.90
N GLN A 481 -5.12 15.63 20.66
CA GLN A 481 -5.57 16.90 20.10
C GLN A 481 -7.06 16.78 19.73
N VAL A 482 -7.91 17.55 20.39
CA VAL A 482 -9.36 17.54 20.14
C VAL A 482 -9.75 18.74 19.28
N VAL A 483 -10.57 18.48 18.27
CA VAL A 483 -11.20 19.53 17.42
C VAL A 483 -12.72 19.43 17.58
N VAL A 484 -13.31 20.49 18.10
CA VAL A 484 -14.75 20.69 18.20
C VAL A 484 -15.13 21.63 17.06
N PRO A 485 -16.10 21.28 16.17
CA PRO A 485 -16.52 22.09 15.01
C PRO A 485 -17.10 23.43 15.36
#